data_4c27b81eff0f64e569ecb98781906019
#
_entry.id   4c27b81eff0f64e569ecb98781906019
#
_cell.length_a   1.000
_cell.length_b   1.000
_cell.length_c   1.000
_cell.angle_alpha   90.00
_cell.angle_beta   90.00
_cell.angle_gamma   90.00
#
_symmetry.space_group_name_H-M   'P 1'
#
loop_
_entity.id
_entity.type
_entity.pdbx_description
1 polymer ?
#
loop_
_entity_poly.entity_id
_entity_poly.type
_entity_poly.pdbx_seq_one_letter_code
_entity_poly.pdbx_strand_id
1 'polypeptide(L)'
;MSVRCCATLLSLMLASAEGRLQLIQRVASLPRENPFLFGVGLTSVKTAAADGLTQRAALRRRWSELDLKRAGIFGIYGALYLGCVQYGLFVKLYPRLLPLASGFAAAPLASKLRDHRGLASVLLQVGLDQGLHWPLSAIPCFYLFKGLGEGSGIAASMQALRANWSSDVLLCWSMWVPAELISFGVLPLYWQVPFAAAVSFAYTSLVSFRRGAPLNMVGNSR
;
A
#
# COMPACT_ATOMS: atom_id res chain seq x y z
N MET A 1 -23.43 -6.73 48.74
CA MET A 1 -23.35 -6.87 47.26
C MET A 1 -23.62 -8.33 46.91
N SER A 2 -24.76 -8.63 46.29
CA SER A 2 -25.28 -10.01 46.12
C SER A 2 -24.44 -10.80 45.14
N VAL A 3 -24.16 -12.08 45.43
CA VAL A 3 -23.50 -13.06 44.59
C VAL A 3 -24.09 -13.11 43.17
N ARG A 4 -25.38 -12.84 43.04
CA ARG A 4 -26.10 -12.68 41.73
C ARG A 4 -25.58 -11.53 40.89
N CYS A 5 -25.20 -10.39 41.49
CA CYS A 5 -24.65 -9.24 40.74
C CYS A 5 -23.26 -9.51 40.20
N CYS A 6 -22.41 -10.22 40.95
CA CYS A 6 -21.09 -10.65 40.46
C CYS A 6 -21.17 -11.66 39.32
N ALA A 7 -22.12 -12.62 39.42
CA ALA A 7 -22.32 -13.60 38.35
C ALA A 7 -22.82 -12.94 37.04
N THR A 8 -23.70 -11.97 37.12
CA THR A 8 -24.21 -11.22 35.95
C THR A 8 -23.11 -10.37 35.31
N LEU A 9 -22.28 -9.71 36.10
CA LEU A 9 -21.13 -8.95 35.61
C LEU A 9 -20.08 -9.85 34.94
N LEU A 10 -19.80 -11.01 35.55
CA LEU A 10 -18.89 -11.99 35.00
C LEU A 10 -19.40 -12.56 33.67
N SER A 11 -20.69 -12.89 33.55
CA SER A 11 -21.28 -13.40 32.31
C SER A 11 -21.29 -12.32 31.21
N LEU A 12 -21.53 -11.05 31.55
CA LEU A 12 -21.42 -9.93 30.58
C LEU A 12 -19.97 -9.70 30.11
N MET A 13 -19.00 -9.83 31.01
CA MET A 13 -17.58 -9.75 30.67
C MET A 13 -17.14 -10.90 29.77
N LEU A 14 -17.58 -12.13 30.04
CA LEU A 14 -17.30 -13.30 29.22
C LEU A 14 -17.96 -13.18 27.84
N ALA A 15 -19.23 -12.80 27.77
CA ALA A 15 -19.91 -12.56 26.50
C ALA A 15 -19.23 -11.46 25.66
N SER A 16 -18.73 -10.40 26.31
CA SER A 16 -17.96 -9.36 25.63
C SER A 16 -16.57 -9.86 25.17
N ALA A 17 -15.95 -10.75 25.93
CA ALA A 17 -14.67 -11.37 25.55
C ALA A 17 -14.85 -12.34 24.38
N GLU A 18 -15.89 -13.19 24.41
CA GLU A 18 -16.24 -14.07 23.29
C GLU A 18 -16.57 -13.31 22.02
N GLY A 19 -17.35 -12.23 22.11
CA GLY A 19 -17.63 -11.34 20.97
C GLY A 19 -16.36 -10.73 20.38
N ARG A 20 -15.42 -10.30 21.22
CA ARG A 20 -14.10 -9.80 20.78
C ARG A 20 -13.27 -10.90 20.12
N LEU A 21 -13.24 -12.10 20.68
CA LEU A 21 -12.53 -13.24 20.09
C LEU A 21 -13.12 -13.63 18.72
N GLN A 22 -14.44 -13.68 18.60
CA GLN A 22 -15.12 -13.94 17.33
C GLN A 22 -14.82 -12.86 16.29
N LEU A 23 -14.79 -11.58 16.68
CA LEU A 23 -14.42 -10.49 15.79
C LEU A 23 -12.96 -10.62 15.32
N ILE A 24 -12.03 -10.90 16.24
CA ILE A 24 -10.62 -11.11 15.90
C ILE A 24 -10.47 -12.30 14.95
N GLN A 25 -11.16 -13.42 15.21
CA GLN A 25 -11.13 -14.59 14.32
C GLN A 25 -11.69 -14.29 12.94
N ARG A 26 -12.80 -13.57 12.85
CA ARG A 26 -13.38 -13.12 11.56
C ARG A 26 -12.43 -12.19 10.81
N VAL A 27 -11.82 -11.22 11.49
CA VAL A 27 -10.82 -10.34 10.86
C VAL A 27 -9.60 -11.12 10.39
N ALA A 28 -9.15 -12.09 11.18
CA ALA A 28 -8.01 -12.96 10.83
C ALA A 28 -8.31 -13.94 9.67
N SER A 29 -9.59 -14.31 9.45
CA SER A 29 -9.99 -15.17 8.33
C SER A 29 -10.18 -14.39 7.02
N LEU A 30 -10.47 -13.07 7.07
CA LEU A 30 -10.74 -12.24 5.89
C LEU A 30 -9.70 -12.35 4.76
N PRO A 31 -8.37 -12.40 5.04
CA PRO A 31 -7.37 -12.55 3.99
C PRO A 31 -7.49 -13.85 3.21
N ARG A 32 -8.03 -14.89 3.84
CA ARG A 32 -8.22 -16.22 3.23
C ARG A 32 -9.57 -16.33 2.51
N GLU A 33 -10.63 -15.80 3.12
CA GLU A 33 -12.00 -15.88 2.58
C GLU A 33 -12.23 -14.91 1.42
N ASN A 34 -11.73 -13.66 1.56
CA ASN A 34 -11.90 -12.60 0.57
C ASN A 34 -10.62 -11.78 0.39
N PRO A 35 -9.56 -12.35 -0.21
CA PRO A 35 -8.25 -11.71 -0.33
C PRO A 35 -8.31 -10.37 -1.10
N PHE A 36 -9.22 -10.26 -2.07
CA PHE A 36 -9.43 -9.02 -2.82
C PHE A 36 -9.98 -7.91 -1.92
N LEU A 37 -11.12 -8.15 -1.26
CA LEU A 37 -11.76 -7.14 -0.39
C LEU A 37 -10.86 -6.77 0.78
N PHE A 38 -10.17 -7.74 1.36
CA PHE A 38 -9.19 -7.49 2.41
C PHE A 38 -8.06 -6.60 1.92
N GLY A 39 -7.49 -6.88 0.76
CA GLY A 39 -6.43 -6.08 0.14
C GLY A 39 -6.88 -4.64 -0.14
N VAL A 40 -8.06 -4.46 -0.72
CA VAL A 40 -8.65 -3.13 -0.99
C VAL A 40 -8.86 -2.35 0.30
N GLY A 41 -9.46 -2.95 1.32
CA GLY A 41 -9.67 -2.31 2.62
C GLY A 41 -8.36 -1.95 3.31
N LEU A 42 -7.40 -2.87 3.34
CA LEU A 42 -6.08 -2.66 3.95
C LEU A 42 -5.32 -1.52 3.27
N THR A 43 -5.28 -1.49 1.93
CA THR A 43 -4.58 -0.43 1.19
C THR A 43 -5.25 0.92 1.34
N SER A 44 -6.58 0.96 1.41
CA SER A 44 -7.35 2.17 1.68
C SER A 44 -7.00 2.77 3.04
N VAL A 45 -7.15 1.97 4.10
CA VAL A 45 -6.88 2.41 5.49
C VAL A 45 -5.41 2.79 5.66
N LYS A 46 -4.49 1.96 5.17
CA LYS A 46 -3.05 2.22 5.23
C LYS A 46 -2.67 3.56 4.59
N THR A 47 -3.21 3.84 3.41
CA THR A 47 -2.85 5.05 2.65
C THR A 47 -3.44 6.30 3.28
N ALA A 48 -4.69 6.25 3.76
CA ALA A 48 -5.29 7.33 4.52
C ALA A 48 -4.52 7.60 5.84
N ALA A 49 -4.14 6.54 6.56
CA ALA A 49 -3.36 6.66 7.79
C ALA A 49 -1.95 7.24 7.54
N ALA A 50 -1.27 6.81 6.48
CA ALA A 50 0.03 7.36 6.09
C ALA A 50 -0.04 8.86 5.78
N ASP A 51 -1.11 9.31 5.11
CA ASP A 51 -1.32 10.75 4.87
C ASP A 51 -1.62 11.48 6.19
N GLY A 52 -2.50 10.94 7.05
CA GLY A 52 -2.79 11.53 8.37
C GLY A 52 -1.55 11.67 9.24
N LEU A 53 -0.70 10.64 9.29
CA LEU A 53 0.60 10.69 10.00
C LEU A 53 1.53 11.75 9.41
N THR A 54 1.56 11.89 8.08
CA THR A 54 2.36 12.92 7.41
C THR A 54 1.85 14.32 7.73
N GLN A 55 0.53 14.53 7.71
CA GLN A 55 -0.06 15.80 8.13
C GLN A 55 0.36 16.15 9.56
N ARG A 56 0.39 15.16 10.46
CA ARG A 56 0.81 15.35 11.85
C ARG A 56 2.30 15.62 11.99
N ALA A 57 3.14 14.82 11.35
CA ALA A 57 4.59 14.85 11.51
C ALA A 57 5.27 15.93 10.66
N ALA A 58 4.94 16.03 9.36
CA ALA A 58 5.58 16.93 8.42
C ALA A 58 4.94 18.32 8.40
N LEU A 59 3.61 18.39 8.40
CA LEU A 59 2.89 19.66 8.37
C LEU A 59 2.61 20.21 9.78
N ARG A 60 3.05 19.52 10.83
CA ARG A 60 2.92 19.89 12.24
C ARG A 60 1.49 20.22 12.69
N ARG A 61 0.49 19.65 12.01
CA ARG A 61 -0.93 19.85 12.35
C ARG A 61 -1.27 19.13 13.66
N ARG A 62 -2.21 19.67 14.42
CA ARG A 62 -2.82 18.96 15.56
C ARG A 62 -3.75 17.87 15.05
N TRP A 63 -4.08 16.86 15.87
CA TRP A 63 -5.05 15.81 15.51
C TRP A 63 -6.42 16.37 15.12
N SER A 64 -6.87 17.46 15.77
CA SER A 64 -8.11 18.17 15.46
C SER A 64 -8.07 19.00 14.18
N GLU A 65 -6.89 19.23 13.61
CA GLU A 65 -6.66 20.06 12.42
C GLU A 65 -6.35 19.22 11.19
N LEU A 66 -6.49 17.89 11.30
CA LEU A 66 -6.24 16.98 10.16
C LEU A 66 -7.26 17.24 9.05
N ASP A 67 -6.77 17.34 7.84
CA ASP A 67 -7.59 17.39 6.64
C ASP A 67 -8.10 15.99 6.29
N LEU A 68 -9.26 15.65 6.85
CA LEU A 68 -9.90 14.35 6.64
C LEU A 68 -10.35 14.15 5.20
N LYS A 69 -10.69 15.24 4.46
CA LYS A 69 -11.02 15.17 3.04
C LYS A 69 -9.81 14.68 2.24
N ARG A 70 -8.66 15.27 2.48
CA ARG A 70 -7.40 14.86 1.86
C ARG A 70 -7.05 13.42 2.21
N ALA A 71 -7.08 13.05 3.49
CA ALA A 71 -6.83 11.68 3.93
C ALA A 71 -7.82 10.68 3.29
N GLY A 72 -9.10 11.05 3.17
CA GLY A 72 -10.13 10.27 2.49
C GLY A 72 -9.81 10.03 1.01
N ILE A 73 -9.34 11.05 0.29
CA ILE A 73 -8.96 10.93 -1.13
C ILE A 73 -7.73 10.03 -1.29
N PHE A 74 -6.75 10.12 -0.40
CA PHE A 74 -5.64 9.16 -0.36
C PHE A 74 -6.12 7.75 -0.04
N GLY A 75 -7.13 7.60 0.83
CA GLY A 75 -7.81 6.31 1.06
C GLY A 75 -8.48 5.76 -0.20
N ILE A 76 -9.17 6.60 -0.98
CA ILE A 76 -9.78 6.22 -2.26
C ILE A 76 -8.70 5.80 -3.27
N TYR A 77 -7.61 6.55 -3.39
CA TYR A 77 -6.45 6.14 -4.20
C TYR A 77 -5.90 4.77 -3.74
N GLY A 78 -5.78 4.58 -2.43
CA GLY A 78 -5.37 3.31 -1.84
C GLY A 78 -6.31 2.15 -2.23
N ALA A 79 -7.63 2.37 -2.17
CA ALA A 79 -8.62 1.36 -2.56
C ALA A 79 -8.60 1.06 -4.05
N LEU A 80 -8.75 2.09 -4.88
CA LEU A 80 -8.94 1.93 -6.33
C LEU A 80 -7.63 1.55 -7.03
N TYR A 81 -6.54 2.25 -6.75
CA TYR A 81 -5.29 1.98 -7.44
C TYR A 81 -4.47 0.87 -6.76
N LEU A 82 -4.09 1.05 -5.51
CA LEU A 82 -3.25 0.09 -4.79
C LEU A 82 -4.02 -1.20 -4.41
N GLY A 83 -5.34 -1.13 -4.26
CA GLY A 83 -6.18 -2.29 -4.00
C GLY A 83 -6.62 -2.98 -5.29
N CYS A 84 -7.45 -2.32 -6.12
CA CYS A 84 -8.07 -2.97 -7.28
C CYS A 84 -7.10 -3.16 -8.45
N VAL A 85 -6.41 -2.10 -8.90
CA VAL A 85 -5.52 -2.18 -10.07
C VAL A 85 -4.33 -3.09 -9.80
N GLN A 86 -3.64 -2.91 -8.68
CA GLN A 86 -2.50 -3.77 -8.33
C GLN A 86 -2.90 -5.22 -8.11
N TYR A 87 -4.09 -5.49 -7.51
CA TYR A 87 -4.58 -6.87 -7.43
C TYR A 87 -4.75 -7.49 -8.82
N GLY A 88 -5.33 -6.74 -9.76
CA GLY A 88 -5.45 -7.19 -11.16
C GLY A 88 -4.09 -7.50 -11.79
N LEU A 89 -3.10 -6.66 -11.58
CA LEU A 89 -1.74 -6.86 -12.10
C LEU A 89 -1.04 -8.05 -11.45
N PHE A 90 -0.89 -8.04 -10.12
CA PHE A 90 -0.06 -9.02 -9.42
C PHE A 90 -0.72 -10.39 -9.25
N VAL A 91 -2.04 -10.44 -9.12
CA VAL A 91 -2.76 -11.71 -8.88
C VAL A 91 -3.34 -12.31 -10.17
N LYS A 92 -3.64 -11.49 -11.19
CA LYS A 92 -4.27 -11.97 -12.40
C LYS A 92 -3.38 -11.91 -13.64
N LEU A 93 -2.74 -10.76 -13.88
CA LEU A 93 -1.99 -10.52 -15.12
C LEU A 93 -0.57 -11.10 -15.06
N TYR A 94 0.25 -10.73 -14.10
CA TYR A 94 1.65 -11.19 -14.03
C TYR A 94 1.77 -12.71 -13.92
N PRO A 95 0.98 -13.45 -13.13
CA PRO A 95 1.08 -14.92 -13.11
C PRO A 95 0.73 -15.59 -14.45
N ARG A 96 -0.11 -14.92 -15.27
CA ARG A 96 -0.42 -15.42 -16.62
C ARG A 96 0.66 -15.12 -17.65
N LEU A 97 1.23 -13.91 -17.58
CA LEU A 97 2.29 -13.48 -18.49
C LEU A 97 3.66 -14.11 -18.15
N LEU A 98 3.93 -14.29 -16.87
CA LEU A 98 5.21 -14.71 -16.33
C LEU A 98 5.06 -15.88 -15.33
N PRO A 99 4.56 -17.05 -15.77
CA PRO A 99 4.27 -18.17 -14.87
C PRO A 99 5.55 -18.70 -14.17
N LEU A 100 6.71 -18.57 -14.79
CA LEU A 100 7.98 -18.98 -14.18
C LEU A 100 8.38 -18.09 -12.99
N ALA A 101 8.00 -16.80 -13.00
CA ALA A 101 8.25 -15.89 -11.87
C ALA A 101 7.47 -16.34 -10.62
N SER A 102 6.20 -16.72 -10.79
CA SER A 102 5.37 -17.24 -9.70
C SER A 102 5.90 -18.56 -9.14
N GLY A 103 6.33 -19.47 -10.01
CA GLY A 103 6.98 -20.73 -9.61
C GLY A 103 8.28 -20.49 -8.86
N PHE A 104 9.13 -19.59 -9.35
CA PHE A 104 10.38 -19.21 -8.70
C PHE A 104 10.13 -18.60 -7.31
N ALA A 105 9.16 -17.69 -7.18
CA ALA A 105 8.83 -17.08 -5.90
C ALA A 105 8.40 -18.12 -4.85
N ALA A 106 7.67 -19.15 -5.26
CA ALA A 106 7.21 -20.25 -4.40
C ALA A 106 8.29 -21.29 -4.07
N ALA A 107 9.37 -21.36 -4.85
CA ALA A 107 10.37 -22.41 -4.74
C ALA A 107 11.27 -22.25 -3.49
N PRO A 108 11.82 -23.37 -2.94
CA PRO A 108 12.84 -23.33 -1.89
C PRO A 108 14.09 -22.60 -2.34
N LEU A 109 14.79 -21.91 -1.42
CA LEU A 109 15.98 -21.11 -1.74
C LEU A 109 17.08 -21.93 -2.46
N ALA A 110 17.27 -23.17 -2.07
CA ALA A 110 18.28 -24.05 -2.67
C ALA A 110 18.01 -24.33 -4.16
N SER A 111 16.75 -24.44 -4.59
CA SER A 111 16.38 -24.64 -5.99
C SER A 111 16.46 -23.35 -6.80
N LYS A 112 16.19 -22.18 -6.17
CA LYS A 112 16.28 -20.86 -6.81
C LYS A 112 17.69 -20.57 -7.35
N LEU A 113 18.74 -21.02 -6.66
CA LEU A 113 20.14 -20.81 -7.09
C LEU A 113 20.48 -21.47 -8.43
N ARG A 114 19.70 -22.47 -8.86
CA ARG A 114 19.90 -23.21 -10.12
C ARG A 114 18.86 -22.87 -11.19
N ASP A 115 17.82 -22.10 -10.85
CA ASP A 115 16.74 -21.76 -11.77
C ASP A 115 16.97 -20.39 -12.44
N HIS A 116 17.87 -20.36 -13.42
CA HIS A 116 18.17 -19.13 -14.18
C HIS A 116 16.96 -18.61 -14.96
N ARG A 117 16.06 -19.50 -15.43
CA ARG A 117 14.85 -19.08 -16.17
C ARG A 117 13.82 -18.42 -15.26
N GLY A 118 13.61 -19.00 -14.09
CA GLY A 118 12.77 -18.40 -13.06
C GLY A 118 13.30 -17.04 -12.61
N LEU A 119 14.61 -16.94 -12.36
CA LEU A 119 15.26 -15.68 -12.03
C LEU A 119 15.08 -14.62 -13.13
N ALA A 120 15.34 -14.98 -14.40
CA ALA A 120 15.12 -14.07 -15.52
C ALA A 120 13.67 -13.59 -15.62
N SER A 121 12.70 -14.49 -15.36
CA SER A 121 11.28 -14.15 -15.34
C SER A 121 10.92 -13.17 -14.19
N VAL A 122 11.52 -13.35 -13.01
CA VAL A 122 11.37 -12.38 -11.88
C VAL A 122 11.97 -11.03 -12.26
N LEU A 123 13.18 -11.00 -12.82
CA LEU A 123 13.79 -9.74 -13.26
C LEU A 123 12.96 -9.03 -14.32
N LEU A 124 12.35 -9.77 -15.25
CA LEU A 124 11.43 -9.22 -16.24
C LEU A 124 10.17 -8.66 -15.58
N GLN A 125 9.59 -9.36 -14.59
CA GLN A 125 8.45 -8.88 -13.83
C GLN A 125 8.74 -7.56 -13.10
N VAL A 126 9.88 -7.50 -12.40
CA VAL A 126 10.34 -6.27 -11.72
C VAL A 126 10.57 -5.17 -12.76
N GLY A 127 11.19 -5.48 -13.90
CA GLY A 127 11.41 -4.53 -14.99
C GLY A 127 10.10 -3.97 -15.57
N LEU A 128 9.09 -4.80 -15.79
CA LEU A 128 7.77 -4.37 -16.27
C LEU A 128 7.05 -3.53 -15.21
N ASP A 129 7.10 -3.93 -13.95
CA ASP A 129 6.46 -3.19 -12.87
C ASP A 129 7.13 -1.83 -12.66
N GLN A 130 8.42 -1.82 -12.44
CA GLN A 130 9.17 -0.60 -12.11
C GLN A 130 9.48 0.26 -13.34
N GLY A 131 9.57 -0.32 -14.53
CA GLY A 131 9.87 0.41 -15.78
C GLY A 131 8.64 0.94 -16.50
N LEU A 132 7.50 0.27 -16.42
CA LEU A 132 6.28 0.66 -17.12
C LEU A 132 5.14 1.04 -16.16
N HIS A 133 4.73 0.11 -15.29
CA HIS A 133 3.54 0.28 -14.46
C HIS A 133 3.68 1.48 -13.52
N TRP A 134 4.73 1.54 -12.70
CA TRP A 134 4.91 2.63 -11.75
C TRP A 134 5.11 3.98 -12.42
N PRO A 135 6.06 4.17 -13.36
CA PRO A 135 6.30 5.47 -13.98
C PRO A 135 5.12 6.00 -14.81
N LEU A 136 4.43 5.10 -15.54
CA LEU A 136 3.42 5.50 -16.52
C LEU A 136 1.99 5.46 -15.98
N SER A 137 1.75 4.78 -14.86
CA SER A 137 0.40 4.61 -14.31
C SER A 137 0.31 5.04 -12.83
N ALA A 138 1.09 4.45 -11.94
CA ALA A 138 0.97 4.66 -10.50
C ALA A 138 1.28 6.11 -10.09
N ILE A 139 2.42 6.63 -10.54
CA ILE A 139 2.86 8.00 -10.23
C ILE A 139 1.89 9.04 -10.84
N PRO A 140 1.50 8.97 -12.13
CA PRO A 140 0.49 9.87 -12.67
C PRO A 140 -0.84 9.82 -11.92
N CYS A 141 -1.36 8.63 -11.61
CA CYS A 141 -2.57 8.49 -10.82
C CYS A 141 -2.45 9.15 -9.44
N PHE A 142 -1.32 8.96 -8.75
CA PHE A 142 -1.07 9.64 -7.47
C PHE A 142 -1.24 11.16 -7.58
N TYR A 143 -0.65 11.80 -8.59
CA TYR A 143 -0.77 13.25 -8.79
C TYR A 143 -2.19 13.69 -9.13
N LEU A 144 -2.94 12.89 -9.90
CA LEU A 144 -4.35 13.17 -10.19
C LEU A 144 -5.20 13.12 -8.91
N PHE A 145 -5.08 12.06 -8.12
CA PHE A 145 -5.81 11.95 -6.85
C PHE A 145 -5.40 13.05 -5.86
N LYS A 146 -4.12 13.39 -5.79
CA LYS A 146 -3.63 14.50 -4.98
C LYS A 146 -4.29 15.82 -5.41
N GLY A 147 -4.29 16.14 -6.72
CA GLY A 147 -4.90 17.34 -7.25
C GLY A 147 -6.41 17.41 -7.01
N LEU A 148 -7.12 16.28 -7.12
CA LEU A 148 -8.53 16.18 -6.75
C LEU A 148 -8.75 16.49 -5.27
N GLY A 149 -7.89 15.97 -4.39
CA GLY A 149 -7.94 16.19 -2.95
C GLY A 149 -7.74 17.65 -2.56
N GLU A 150 -6.84 18.31 -3.23
CA GLU A 150 -6.47 19.70 -2.98
C GLU A 150 -7.33 20.71 -3.76
N GLY A 151 -8.19 20.24 -4.68
CA GLY A 151 -8.98 21.11 -5.55
C GLY A 151 -8.15 21.92 -6.56
N SER A 152 -6.91 21.50 -6.84
CA SER A 152 -5.97 22.23 -7.70
C SER A 152 -6.17 21.99 -9.20
N GLY A 153 -6.97 20.99 -9.57
CA GLY A 153 -7.31 20.67 -10.96
C GLY A 153 -6.25 19.85 -11.70
N ILE A 154 -6.62 19.33 -12.87
CA ILE A 154 -5.79 18.40 -13.67
C ILE A 154 -4.52 19.10 -14.20
N ALA A 155 -4.63 20.35 -14.64
CA ALA A 155 -3.48 21.08 -15.20
C ALA A 155 -2.35 21.24 -14.19
N ALA A 156 -2.67 21.65 -12.95
CA ALA A 156 -1.70 21.79 -11.87
C ALA A 156 -1.11 20.42 -11.46
N SER A 157 -1.93 19.36 -11.46
CA SER A 157 -1.49 17.99 -11.20
C SER A 157 -0.45 17.53 -12.23
N MET A 158 -0.70 17.78 -13.52
CA MET A 158 0.22 17.42 -14.61
C MET A 158 1.50 18.24 -14.60
N GLN A 159 1.42 19.51 -14.24
CA GLN A 159 2.60 20.37 -14.09
C GLN A 159 3.48 19.83 -12.93
N ALA A 160 2.90 19.53 -11.80
CA ALA A 160 3.62 18.97 -10.66
C ALA A 160 4.20 17.58 -10.96
N LEU A 161 3.46 16.72 -11.67
CA LEU A 161 3.96 15.45 -12.17
C LEU A 161 5.22 15.64 -13.02
N ARG A 162 5.17 16.50 -14.04
CA ARG A 162 6.33 16.77 -14.92
C ARG A 162 7.54 17.28 -14.15
N ALA A 163 7.30 18.21 -13.19
CA ALA A 163 8.37 18.80 -12.39
C ALA A 163 9.06 17.77 -11.45
N ASN A 164 8.33 16.74 -11.00
CA ASN A 164 8.80 15.82 -9.99
C ASN A 164 9.03 14.40 -10.50
N TRP A 165 8.64 14.07 -11.73
CA TRP A 165 8.58 12.72 -12.26
C TRP A 165 9.87 11.94 -12.05
N SER A 166 11.02 12.49 -12.46
CA SER A 166 12.32 11.80 -12.34
C SER A 166 12.70 11.54 -10.89
N SER A 167 12.47 12.50 -9.99
CA SER A 167 12.79 12.33 -8.57
C SER A 167 11.88 11.33 -7.88
N ASP A 168 10.62 11.21 -8.31
CA ASP A 168 9.67 10.26 -7.75
C ASP A 168 9.88 8.84 -8.29
N VAL A 169 10.25 8.72 -9.57
CA VAL A 169 10.67 7.44 -10.17
C VAL A 169 11.94 6.92 -9.49
N LEU A 170 12.95 7.77 -9.31
CA LEU A 170 14.18 7.37 -8.61
C LEU A 170 13.92 6.97 -7.16
N LEU A 171 13.05 7.68 -6.45
CA LEU A 171 12.63 7.30 -5.11
C LEU A 171 11.90 5.95 -5.11
N CYS A 172 10.98 5.74 -6.05
CA CYS A 172 10.27 4.48 -6.21
C CYS A 172 11.27 3.33 -6.44
N TRP A 173 12.15 3.48 -7.41
CA TRP A 173 13.15 2.46 -7.73
C TRP A 173 14.11 2.16 -6.58
N SER A 174 14.54 3.18 -5.83
CA SER A 174 15.45 2.99 -4.69
C SER A 174 14.86 2.13 -3.58
N MET A 175 13.54 2.12 -3.44
CA MET A 175 12.84 1.33 -2.42
C MET A 175 12.25 0.03 -2.98
N TRP A 176 11.56 0.11 -4.12
CA TRP A 176 10.78 -1.02 -4.61
C TRP A 176 11.61 -2.03 -5.40
N VAL A 177 12.60 -1.62 -6.19
CA VAL A 177 13.45 -2.58 -6.92
C VAL A 177 14.14 -3.55 -5.95
N PRO A 178 14.87 -3.09 -4.91
CA PRO A 178 15.47 -4.03 -3.95
C PRO A 178 14.41 -4.80 -3.15
N ALA A 179 13.29 -4.17 -2.80
CA ALA A 179 12.22 -4.83 -2.05
C ALA A 179 11.57 -5.97 -2.86
N GLU A 180 11.28 -5.78 -4.13
CA GLU A 180 10.73 -6.82 -4.99
C GLU A 180 11.73 -7.96 -5.22
N LEU A 181 13.00 -7.63 -5.45
CA LEU A 181 14.04 -8.65 -5.58
C LEU A 181 14.19 -9.48 -4.29
N ILE A 182 14.15 -8.87 -3.13
CA ILE A 182 14.16 -9.58 -1.84
C ILE A 182 12.88 -10.41 -1.68
N SER A 183 11.72 -9.82 -1.97
CA SER A 183 10.42 -10.48 -1.84
C SER A 183 10.35 -11.75 -2.69
N PHE A 184 10.61 -11.66 -3.98
CA PHE A 184 10.49 -12.78 -4.91
C PHE A 184 11.73 -13.68 -4.93
N GLY A 185 12.92 -13.11 -4.69
CA GLY A 185 14.18 -13.85 -4.71
C GLY A 185 14.44 -14.64 -3.43
N VAL A 186 14.17 -14.10 -2.27
CA VAL A 186 14.66 -14.61 -0.99
C VAL A 186 13.52 -15.07 -0.08
N LEU A 187 12.48 -14.22 0.10
CA LEU A 187 11.47 -14.45 1.12
C LEU A 187 10.54 -15.63 0.80
N PRO A 188 10.20 -16.47 1.79
CA PRO A 188 9.11 -17.42 1.68
C PRO A 188 7.77 -16.70 1.44
N LEU A 189 6.83 -17.35 0.73
CA LEU A 189 5.54 -16.76 0.35
C LEU A 189 4.79 -16.08 1.51
N TYR A 190 4.79 -16.69 2.69
CA TYR A 190 4.06 -16.16 3.86
C TYR A 190 4.67 -14.87 4.43
N TRP A 191 5.95 -14.56 4.13
CA TRP A 191 6.60 -13.30 4.52
C TRP A 191 6.48 -12.19 3.47
N GLN A 192 6.16 -12.51 2.22
CA GLN A 192 6.11 -11.52 1.12
C GLN A 192 5.06 -10.44 1.38
N VAL A 193 3.86 -10.82 1.82
CA VAL A 193 2.76 -9.86 2.09
C VAL A 193 3.09 -8.94 3.27
N PRO A 194 3.49 -9.42 4.46
CA PRO A 194 3.92 -8.54 5.54
C PRO A 194 5.08 -7.61 5.16
N PHE A 195 6.07 -8.12 4.45
CA PHE A 195 7.21 -7.34 3.99
C PHE A 195 6.79 -6.23 3.01
N ALA A 196 6.02 -6.58 1.97
CA ALA A 196 5.50 -5.61 1.01
C ALA A 196 4.61 -4.54 1.69
N ALA A 197 3.83 -4.91 2.70
CA ALA A 197 3.02 -3.97 3.48
C ALA A 197 3.91 -2.98 4.25
N ALA A 198 4.98 -3.44 4.88
CA ALA A 198 5.93 -2.59 5.60
C ALA A 198 6.67 -1.63 4.66
N VAL A 199 7.20 -2.13 3.54
CA VAL A 199 7.85 -1.30 2.51
C VAL A 199 6.87 -0.28 1.93
N SER A 200 5.65 -0.71 1.63
CA SER A 200 4.60 0.15 1.09
C SER A 200 4.18 1.25 2.08
N PHE A 201 4.13 0.94 3.37
CA PHE A 201 3.85 1.94 4.39
C PHE A 201 4.96 2.99 4.48
N ALA A 202 6.23 2.55 4.52
CA ALA A 202 7.39 3.43 4.53
C ALA A 202 7.44 4.31 3.27
N TYR A 203 7.24 3.72 2.09
CA TYR A 203 7.19 4.43 0.81
C TYR A 203 6.08 5.48 0.77
N THR A 204 4.84 5.10 1.13
CA THR A 204 3.70 6.02 1.13
C THR A 204 3.91 7.18 2.09
N SER A 205 4.46 6.92 3.28
CA SER A 205 4.79 7.96 4.26
C SER A 205 5.86 8.91 3.72
N LEU A 206 6.90 8.38 3.07
CA LEU A 206 7.98 9.18 2.50
C LEU A 206 7.50 10.04 1.31
N VAL A 207 6.67 9.48 0.42
CA VAL A 207 6.06 10.23 -0.69
C VAL A 207 5.14 11.33 -0.15
N SER A 208 4.31 11.03 0.82
CA SER A 208 3.43 12.00 1.45
C SER A 208 4.23 13.10 2.16
N PHE A 209 5.34 12.76 2.80
CA PHE A 209 6.26 13.74 3.40
C PHE A 209 6.88 14.66 2.34
N ARG A 210 7.44 14.10 1.27
CA ARG A 210 8.11 14.87 0.20
C ARG A 210 7.14 15.71 -0.63
N ARG A 211 5.91 15.23 -0.84
CA ARG A 211 4.88 15.84 -1.70
C ARG A 211 3.70 16.39 -0.92
N GLY A 212 3.82 16.50 0.41
CA GLY A 212 2.75 16.96 1.30
C GLY A 212 2.39 18.43 1.17
N ALA A 213 3.28 19.28 0.63
CA ALA A 213 2.94 20.66 0.34
C ALA A 213 1.86 20.78 -0.74
N PRO A 214 0.90 21.71 -0.61
CA PRO A 214 -0.12 21.96 -1.62
C PRO A 214 0.49 22.32 -2.98
N LEU A 215 -0.10 21.80 -4.08
CA LEU A 215 0.41 22.01 -5.44
C LEU A 215 0.47 23.49 -5.85
N ASN A 216 -0.45 24.30 -5.32
CA ASN A 216 -0.52 25.74 -5.61
C ASN A 216 0.66 26.55 -5.04
N MET A 217 1.40 26.01 -4.07
CA MET A 217 2.59 26.67 -3.51
C MET A 217 3.86 26.40 -4.32
N VAL A 218 3.87 25.36 -5.14
CA VAL A 218 5.04 24.98 -5.96
C VAL A 218 5.22 25.90 -7.17
N GLY A 219 4.17 26.61 -7.61
CA GLY A 219 4.19 27.53 -8.74
C GLY A 219 4.74 28.94 -8.45
N ASN A 220 4.79 29.37 -7.18
CA ASN A 220 5.18 30.73 -6.80
C ASN A 220 6.64 30.90 -6.36
N SER A 221 7.46 29.86 -6.48
CA SER A 221 8.87 29.89 -6.07
C SER A 221 9.85 29.89 -7.25
N ARG A 222 9.46 30.55 -8.36
CA ARG A 222 10.36 30.84 -9.48
C ARG A 222 10.39 32.32 -9.80
#